data_106678191f14f4b435a08833f304c4a5
#
_entry.id   106678191f14f4b435a08833f304c4a5
#
_cell.length_a   1.000
_cell.length_b   1.000
_cell.length_c   1.000
_cell.angle_alpha   90.00
_cell.angle_beta   90.00
_cell.angle_gamma   90.00
#
_symmetry.space_group_name_H-M   'P 1'
#
loop_
_entity.id
_entity.type
_entity.pdbx_description
1 polymer ?
#
loop_
_entity_poly.entity_id
_entity_poly.type
_entity_poly.pdbx_seq_one_letter_code
_entity_poly.pdbx_strand_id
1 'polypeptide(L)'
;TPPCQGMSVANHKKKKDEIIRNSLVVESIKMVHQIKPKFFIFENVRAFLTSVCTDVDGNAKSIKEAIEMNLGGLYNILYKVVNFKDYGNPSSRTRTLVIGVRKDIKDITPCDVFPNKQPERTLREVIGHLPSLKKMGEISENDIYHNFRKYNPKMEAWISDIKEGQSAFDNTDINRIPHTVKNGVVVYNAQKNGDKYTRQYWDKVAPCIHTRNDIMASQNTVHPVDNRVFSIREVMLMMSVPESFNWSDIPFEKLNALTPKEKEAFLKKEEMNIRQTLGEAVPTIIFRQIANKIRRVLCKPTLTEQDAKGIIERRKLTDIDNLLRFIRTNNSYKFAELSKIAELANAQRENNAAYYTRQDTCFTIISKLPEAKEYTILDILEPSVGVGNFLPTLIQKYADVPVVNIDVVDIDKNSIAILQALVDKINMPQNIH
;
A
#
# COMPACT_ATOMS: atom_id res chain seq x y z
N THR A 1 -7.33 -11.22 -3.24
CA THR A 1 -6.47 -10.66 -4.32
C THR A 1 -6.24 -11.73 -5.37
N PRO A 2 -6.23 -11.39 -6.67
CA PRO A 2 -5.92 -12.35 -7.73
C PRO A 2 -4.52 -12.95 -7.58
N PRO A 3 -4.27 -14.20 -8.00
CA PRO A 3 -2.95 -14.82 -7.90
C PRO A 3 -1.90 -14.11 -8.78
N CYS A 4 -0.65 -14.03 -8.28
CA CYS A 4 0.47 -13.32 -8.93
C CYS A 4 1.54 -14.25 -9.54
N GLN A 5 1.32 -15.57 -9.57
CA GLN A 5 2.37 -16.56 -9.83
C GLN A 5 3.06 -16.43 -11.20
N GLY A 6 2.37 -15.93 -12.24
CA GLY A 6 2.95 -15.70 -13.57
C GLY A 6 3.63 -14.33 -13.75
N MET A 7 3.43 -13.39 -12.82
CA MET A 7 3.78 -11.97 -12.98
C MET A 7 4.96 -11.52 -12.11
N SER A 8 5.37 -12.36 -11.14
CA SER A 8 6.41 -12.01 -10.18
C SER A 8 7.79 -11.98 -10.83
N VAL A 9 8.56 -10.90 -10.60
CA VAL A 9 9.99 -10.79 -11.00
C VAL A 9 10.85 -11.90 -10.40
N ALA A 10 10.42 -12.48 -9.27
CA ALA A 10 11.08 -13.63 -8.65
C ALA A 10 10.91 -14.94 -9.44
N ASN A 11 10.02 -14.98 -10.43
CA ASN A 11 9.85 -16.14 -11.29
C ASN A 11 10.90 -16.12 -12.42
N HIS A 12 12.07 -16.68 -12.15
CA HIS A 12 13.16 -16.80 -13.14
C HIS A 12 12.91 -17.86 -14.23
N LYS A 13 11.81 -18.63 -14.13
CA LYS A 13 11.45 -19.71 -15.08
C LYS A 13 10.20 -19.30 -15.86
N LYS A 14 10.32 -18.29 -16.73
CA LYS A 14 9.24 -17.92 -17.66
C LYS A 14 8.95 -19.10 -18.61
N LYS A 15 7.75 -19.68 -18.50
CA LYS A 15 7.25 -20.74 -19.39
C LYS A 15 6.09 -20.21 -20.24
N LYS A 16 5.81 -20.88 -21.36
CA LYS A 16 4.67 -20.56 -22.26
C LYS A 16 3.29 -20.55 -21.55
N ASP A 17 3.19 -21.17 -20.37
CA ASP A 17 1.95 -21.27 -19.58
C ASP A 17 1.65 -20.02 -18.73
N GLU A 18 2.45 -18.95 -18.82
CA GLU A 18 2.25 -17.75 -18.00
C GLU A 18 0.95 -17.01 -18.32
N ILE A 19 0.56 -16.94 -19.58
CA ILE A 19 -0.70 -16.33 -20.02
C ILE A 19 -1.89 -17.06 -19.39
N ILE A 20 -1.85 -18.41 -19.35
CA ILE A 20 -2.90 -19.24 -18.72
C ILE A 20 -3.00 -18.93 -17.22
N ARG A 21 -1.85 -18.82 -16.53
CA ARG A 21 -1.82 -18.50 -15.10
C ARG A 21 -2.30 -17.09 -14.83
N ASN A 22 -1.94 -16.12 -15.67
CA ASN A 22 -2.41 -14.76 -15.57
C ASN A 22 -3.92 -14.67 -15.82
N SER A 23 -4.48 -15.56 -16.61
CA SER A 23 -5.92 -15.63 -16.90
C SER A 23 -6.77 -16.00 -15.67
N LEU A 24 -6.18 -16.50 -14.57
CA LEU A 24 -6.87 -16.64 -13.29
C LEU A 24 -7.35 -15.29 -12.70
N VAL A 25 -6.73 -14.19 -13.10
CA VAL A 25 -7.22 -12.84 -12.76
C VAL A 25 -8.58 -12.58 -13.37
N VAL A 26 -8.83 -13.10 -14.58
CA VAL A 26 -10.10 -12.96 -15.29
C VAL A 26 -11.25 -13.60 -14.52
N GLU A 27 -11.00 -14.71 -13.82
CA GLU A 27 -12.02 -15.29 -12.92
C GLU A 27 -12.40 -14.32 -11.78
N SER A 28 -11.42 -13.60 -11.22
CA SER A 28 -11.71 -12.55 -10.23
C SER A 28 -12.51 -11.39 -10.83
N ILE A 29 -12.24 -11.01 -12.09
CA ILE A 29 -13.02 -10.00 -12.82
C ILE A 29 -14.45 -10.47 -13.03
N LYS A 30 -14.63 -11.72 -13.48
CA LYS A 30 -15.97 -12.35 -13.64
C LYS A 30 -16.77 -12.35 -12.33
N MET A 31 -16.11 -12.73 -11.21
CA MET A 31 -16.73 -12.72 -9.89
C MET A 31 -17.19 -11.31 -9.49
N VAL A 32 -16.37 -10.29 -9.69
CA VAL A 32 -16.75 -8.88 -9.42
C VAL A 32 -17.90 -8.46 -10.31
N HIS A 33 -17.88 -8.81 -11.58
CA HIS A 33 -18.95 -8.50 -12.53
C HIS A 33 -20.28 -9.17 -12.14
N GLN A 34 -20.23 -10.40 -11.67
CA GLN A 34 -21.41 -11.19 -11.28
C GLN A 34 -21.99 -10.74 -9.93
N ILE A 35 -21.12 -10.59 -8.90
CA ILE A 35 -21.53 -10.24 -7.53
C ILE A 35 -21.91 -8.76 -7.43
N LYS A 36 -21.30 -7.91 -8.24
CA LYS A 36 -21.48 -6.45 -8.24
C LYS A 36 -21.32 -5.83 -6.85
N PRO A 37 -20.20 -6.10 -6.12
CA PRO A 37 -20.00 -5.54 -4.79
C PRO A 37 -19.96 -4.01 -4.86
N LYS A 38 -20.25 -3.33 -3.74
CA LYS A 38 -20.14 -1.85 -3.65
C LYS A 38 -18.72 -1.36 -3.90
N PHE A 39 -17.74 -2.12 -3.40
CA PHE A 39 -16.30 -1.87 -3.57
C PHE A 39 -15.60 -3.16 -3.94
N PHE A 40 -14.58 -3.08 -4.78
CA PHE A 40 -13.62 -4.16 -4.94
C PHE A 40 -12.19 -3.62 -4.84
N ILE A 41 -11.28 -4.47 -4.36
CA ILE A 41 -9.87 -4.13 -4.23
C ILE A 41 -9.06 -5.31 -4.76
N PHE A 42 -8.16 -5.04 -5.75
CA PHE A 42 -7.11 -5.97 -6.13
C PHE A 42 -5.77 -5.41 -5.66
N GLU A 43 -4.98 -6.24 -5.01
CA GLU A 43 -3.59 -5.99 -4.72
C GLU A 43 -2.74 -7.00 -5.48
N ASN A 44 -1.65 -6.54 -6.07
CA ASN A 44 -0.77 -7.45 -6.79
C ASN A 44 0.64 -6.87 -6.96
N VAL A 45 1.55 -7.62 -7.57
CA VAL A 45 2.91 -7.18 -7.88
C VAL A 45 2.92 -6.01 -8.88
N ARG A 46 4.04 -5.27 -8.92
CA ARG A 46 4.20 -4.07 -9.76
C ARG A 46 3.82 -4.29 -11.24
N ALA A 47 4.14 -5.46 -11.78
CA ALA A 47 3.89 -5.78 -13.19
C ALA A 47 2.42 -6.16 -13.51
N PHE A 48 1.53 -6.19 -12.50
CA PHE A 48 0.16 -6.68 -12.63
C PHE A 48 -0.60 -6.09 -13.82
N LEU A 49 -0.64 -4.78 -13.92
CA LEU A 49 -1.45 -4.08 -14.94
C LEU A 49 -0.93 -4.26 -16.38
N THR A 50 0.38 -4.47 -16.54
CA THR A 50 1.03 -4.63 -17.84
C THR A 50 1.18 -6.09 -18.27
N SER A 51 0.90 -7.04 -17.38
CA SER A 51 0.92 -8.46 -17.69
C SER A 51 -0.24 -8.83 -18.62
N VAL A 52 0.02 -9.74 -19.54
CA VAL A 52 -0.96 -10.22 -20.53
C VAL A 52 -1.76 -11.39 -19.94
N CYS A 53 -3.07 -11.37 -20.15
CA CYS A 53 -3.99 -12.46 -19.85
C CYS A 53 -4.89 -12.76 -21.07
N THR A 54 -5.54 -13.91 -21.06
CA THR A 54 -6.65 -14.19 -22.00
C THR A 54 -7.94 -13.70 -21.35
N ASP A 55 -8.55 -12.67 -21.91
CA ASP A 55 -9.78 -12.04 -21.39
C ASP A 55 -11.03 -12.91 -21.64
N VAL A 56 -12.18 -12.46 -21.14
CA VAL A 56 -13.50 -13.14 -21.24
C VAL A 56 -13.87 -13.45 -22.70
N ASP A 57 -13.49 -12.58 -23.62
CA ASP A 57 -13.74 -12.72 -25.08
C ASP A 57 -12.74 -13.62 -25.81
N GLY A 58 -11.82 -14.27 -25.07
CA GLY A 58 -10.78 -15.14 -25.62
C GLY A 58 -9.56 -14.43 -26.21
N ASN A 59 -9.54 -13.08 -26.22
CA ASN A 59 -8.43 -12.31 -26.76
C ASN A 59 -7.35 -12.03 -25.70
N ALA A 60 -6.10 -11.94 -26.18
CA ALA A 60 -4.98 -11.53 -25.33
C ALA A 60 -5.03 -10.02 -25.10
N LYS A 61 -5.06 -9.61 -23.82
CA LYS A 61 -5.08 -8.20 -23.40
C LYS A 61 -4.18 -7.99 -22.20
N SER A 62 -3.80 -6.75 -21.94
CA SER A 62 -3.23 -6.41 -20.63
C SER A 62 -4.32 -6.56 -19.56
N ILE A 63 -3.90 -6.90 -18.34
CA ILE A 63 -4.85 -7.01 -17.21
C ILE A 63 -5.58 -5.68 -16.97
N LYS A 64 -4.92 -4.55 -17.20
CA LYS A 64 -5.57 -3.24 -17.11
C LYS A 64 -6.72 -3.12 -18.09
N GLU A 65 -6.48 -3.44 -19.38
CA GLU A 65 -7.52 -3.42 -20.42
C GLU A 65 -8.67 -4.37 -20.11
N ALA A 66 -8.37 -5.60 -19.64
CA ALA A 66 -9.39 -6.56 -19.25
C ALA A 66 -10.27 -6.03 -18.09
N ILE A 67 -9.68 -5.39 -17.07
CA ILE A 67 -10.43 -4.76 -15.98
C ILE A 67 -11.30 -3.61 -16.52
N GLU A 68 -10.75 -2.74 -17.37
CA GLU A 68 -11.48 -1.59 -17.91
C GLU A 68 -12.66 -2.02 -18.79
N MET A 69 -12.45 -3.00 -19.67
CA MET A 69 -13.51 -3.49 -20.56
C MET A 69 -14.64 -4.19 -19.82
N ASN A 70 -14.33 -5.00 -18.81
CA ASN A 70 -15.32 -5.81 -18.10
C ASN A 70 -15.99 -5.08 -16.92
N LEU A 71 -15.27 -4.16 -16.26
CA LEU A 71 -15.75 -3.50 -15.03
C LEU A 71 -15.93 -1.98 -15.17
N GLY A 72 -15.27 -1.34 -16.14
CA GLY A 72 -15.29 0.13 -16.28
C GLY A 72 -16.67 0.73 -16.57
N GLY A 73 -17.60 -0.06 -17.14
CA GLY A 73 -19.01 0.34 -17.29
C GLY A 73 -19.75 0.46 -15.94
N LEU A 74 -19.39 -0.36 -14.95
CA LEU A 74 -20.07 -0.49 -13.66
C LEU A 74 -19.38 0.27 -12.52
N TYR A 75 -18.05 0.49 -12.62
CA TYR A 75 -17.22 1.03 -11.55
C TYR A 75 -16.42 2.23 -11.98
N ASN A 76 -16.20 3.17 -11.07
CA ASN A 76 -15.08 4.10 -11.10
C ASN A 76 -13.86 3.38 -10.52
N ILE A 77 -12.75 3.33 -11.25
CA ILE A 77 -11.60 2.48 -10.92
C ILE A 77 -10.33 3.33 -10.83
N LEU A 78 -9.62 3.21 -9.71
CA LEU A 78 -8.29 3.80 -9.49
C LEU A 78 -7.22 2.72 -9.62
N TYR A 79 -6.19 2.99 -10.40
CA TYR A 79 -5.01 2.15 -10.57
C TYR A 79 -3.80 2.88 -10.01
N LYS A 80 -3.12 2.33 -9.02
CA LYS A 80 -1.92 2.96 -8.48
C LYS A 80 -0.86 1.94 -8.08
N VAL A 81 0.39 2.18 -8.51
CA VAL A 81 1.56 1.45 -8.01
C VAL A 81 2.11 2.25 -6.83
N VAL A 82 2.22 1.62 -5.68
CA VAL A 82 2.64 2.26 -4.43
C VAL A 82 3.68 1.42 -3.71
N ASN A 83 4.54 2.07 -2.93
CA ASN A 83 5.33 1.37 -1.93
C ASN A 83 4.60 1.47 -0.58
N PHE A 84 4.29 0.34 0.03
CA PHE A 84 3.52 0.29 1.27
C PHE A 84 4.22 0.94 2.46
N LYS A 85 5.56 1.12 2.43
CA LYS A 85 6.29 1.90 3.44
C LYS A 85 5.76 3.32 3.59
N ASP A 86 5.35 3.94 2.47
CA ASP A 86 4.81 5.31 2.43
C ASP A 86 3.41 5.42 3.04
N TYR A 87 2.80 4.28 3.38
CA TYR A 87 1.46 4.15 3.96
C TYR A 87 1.47 3.47 5.33
N GLY A 88 2.61 3.53 6.02
CA GLY A 88 2.78 3.06 7.41
C GLY A 88 3.14 1.58 7.54
N ASN A 89 3.40 0.86 6.44
CA ASN A 89 3.93 -0.49 6.56
C ASN A 89 5.42 -0.45 6.94
N PRO A 90 5.85 -1.21 7.95
CA PRO A 90 7.24 -1.17 8.40
C PRO A 90 8.25 -1.79 7.42
N SER A 91 7.83 -2.33 6.30
CA SER A 91 8.72 -2.87 5.27
C SER A 91 8.45 -2.29 3.89
N SER A 92 9.51 -2.15 3.09
CA SER A 92 9.44 -1.66 1.72
C SER A 92 8.85 -2.73 0.81
N ARG A 93 7.61 -2.52 0.34
CA ARG A 93 6.89 -3.48 -0.51
C ARG A 93 6.13 -2.74 -1.61
N THR A 94 6.69 -2.73 -2.81
CA THR A 94 6.03 -2.10 -3.97
C THR A 94 4.96 -3.01 -4.55
N ARG A 95 3.72 -2.48 -4.65
CA ARG A 95 2.55 -3.21 -5.14
C ARG A 95 1.64 -2.33 -5.98
N THR A 96 0.86 -2.97 -6.82
CA THR A 96 -0.26 -2.35 -7.53
C THR A 96 -1.52 -2.50 -6.68
N LEU A 97 -2.19 -1.39 -6.41
CA LEU A 97 -3.55 -1.34 -5.87
C LEU A 97 -4.52 -0.95 -6.96
N VAL A 98 -5.60 -1.72 -7.11
CA VAL A 98 -6.75 -1.39 -7.94
C VAL A 98 -7.96 -1.29 -7.04
N ILE A 99 -8.59 -0.13 -6.99
CA ILE A 99 -9.76 0.12 -6.15
C ILE A 99 -10.92 0.53 -7.05
N GLY A 100 -12.00 -0.23 -7.01
CA GLY A 100 -13.24 0.08 -7.71
C GLY A 100 -14.36 0.47 -6.76
N VAL A 101 -15.06 1.54 -7.10
CA VAL A 101 -16.31 1.99 -6.43
C VAL A 101 -17.43 1.92 -7.44
N ARG A 102 -18.52 1.23 -7.10
CA ARG A 102 -19.66 1.05 -8.01
C ARG A 102 -20.35 2.40 -8.28
N LYS A 103 -20.64 2.70 -9.56
CA LYS A 103 -21.12 4.03 -10.02
C LYS A 103 -22.45 4.49 -9.46
N ASP A 104 -23.27 3.57 -8.94
CA ASP A 104 -24.53 3.94 -8.24
C ASP A 104 -24.29 4.52 -6.84
N ILE A 105 -23.08 4.36 -6.28
CA ILE A 105 -22.69 4.99 -5.01
C ILE A 105 -22.26 6.42 -5.33
N LYS A 106 -23.20 7.34 -5.11
CA LYS A 106 -22.97 8.76 -5.42
C LYS A 106 -22.06 9.43 -4.40
N ASP A 107 -21.33 10.46 -4.86
CA ASP A 107 -20.45 11.33 -4.06
C ASP A 107 -19.30 10.58 -3.35
N ILE A 108 -18.95 9.37 -3.84
CA ILE A 108 -17.84 8.57 -3.36
C ILE A 108 -17.01 8.10 -4.55
N THR A 109 -15.70 8.32 -4.43
CA THR A 109 -14.71 7.93 -5.43
C THR A 109 -13.74 6.90 -4.85
N PRO A 110 -12.97 6.19 -5.67
CA PRO A 110 -11.88 5.36 -5.18
C PRO A 110 -10.86 6.11 -4.31
N CYS A 111 -10.72 7.43 -4.52
CA CYS A 111 -9.85 8.30 -3.74
C CYS A 111 -10.25 8.40 -2.27
N ASP A 112 -11.55 8.41 -1.99
CA ASP A 112 -12.08 8.49 -0.61
C ASP A 112 -11.70 7.28 0.24
N VAL A 113 -11.47 6.15 -0.39
CA VAL A 113 -11.12 4.88 0.28
C VAL A 113 -9.66 4.50 0.13
N PHE A 114 -8.89 5.26 -0.66
CA PHE A 114 -7.45 5.04 -0.82
C PHE A 114 -6.70 5.32 0.50
N PRO A 115 -5.68 4.52 0.89
CA PRO A 115 -4.95 4.73 2.15
C PRO A 115 -4.23 6.09 2.18
N ASN A 116 -4.08 6.66 3.38
CA ASN A 116 -3.33 7.90 3.58
C ASN A 116 -1.83 7.62 3.69
N LYS A 117 -1.01 8.51 3.12
CA LYS A 117 0.43 8.50 3.38
C LYS A 117 0.70 8.65 4.89
N GLN A 118 1.73 7.98 5.37
CA GLN A 118 2.20 8.00 6.75
C GLN A 118 3.73 8.05 6.77
N PRO A 119 4.35 8.58 7.83
CA PRO A 119 5.78 8.55 7.99
C PRO A 119 6.34 7.12 7.89
N GLU A 120 7.52 6.98 7.33
CA GLU A 120 8.25 5.72 7.32
C GLU A 120 8.63 5.32 8.76
N ARG A 121 8.63 4.02 9.00
CA ARG A 121 9.05 3.44 10.29
C ARG A 121 10.33 2.67 10.11
N THR A 122 11.33 2.98 10.91
CA THR A 122 12.63 2.31 10.88
C THR A 122 12.53 0.89 11.47
N LEU A 123 13.49 0.04 11.11
CA LEU A 123 13.58 -1.31 11.66
C LEU A 123 13.75 -1.27 13.19
N ARG A 124 14.51 -0.30 13.71
CA ARG A 124 14.69 -0.06 15.14
C ARG A 124 13.38 0.20 15.87
N GLU A 125 12.54 1.06 15.32
CA GLU A 125 11.22 1.36 15.92
C GLU A 125 10.29 0.15 15.93
N VAL A 126 10.48 -0.80 15.01
CA VAL A 126 9.55 -1.92 14.83
C VAL A 126 9.97 -3.15 15.61
N ILE A 127 11.25 -3.51 15.63
CA ILE A 127 11.75 -4.73 16.27
C ILE A 127 12.82 -4.49 17.35
N GLY A 128 13.29 -3.25 17.54
CA GLY A 128 14.37 -2.95 18.47
C GLY A 128 14.03 -3.19 19.95
N HIS A 129 12.76 -3.40 20.29
CA HIS A 129 12.31 -3.76 21.64
C HIS A 129 12.39 -5.27 21.94
N LEU A 130 12.57 -6.10 20.90
CA LEU A 130 12.67 -7.56 21.08
C LEU A 130 14.03 -7.96 21.67
N PRO A 131 14.11 -9.00 22.50
CA PRO A 131 15.37 -9.46 23.04
C PRO A 131 16.31 -9.98 21.94
N SER A 132 17.62 -9.77 22.12
CA SER A 132 18.62 -10.33 21.21
C SER A 132 18.71 -11.85 21.39
N LEU A 133 18.78 -12.57 20.26
CA LEU A 133 18.99 -14.02 20.23
C LEU A 133 20.44 -14.28 19.73
N LYS A 134 21.25 -14.86 20.58
CA LYS A 134 22.71 -14.99 20.34
C LYS A 134 23.13 -16.40 19.97
N LYS A 135 22.39 -17.41 20.40
CA LYS A 135 22.75 -18.80 20.20
C LYS A 135 21.95 -19.44 19.09
N MET A 136 22.62 -20.09 18.15
CA MET A 136 21.97 -20.82 17.08
C MET A 136 21.02 -21.88 17.64
N GLY A 137 19.76 -21.83 17.22
CA GLY A 137 18.68 -22.67 17.75
C GLY A 137 17.98 -22.12 18.99
N GLU A 138 18.34 -20.94 19.47
CA GLU A 138 17.68 -20.28 20.60
C GLU A 138 16.25 -19.92 20.25
N ILE A 139 15.35 -20.15 21.24
CA ILE A 139 13.94 -19.76 21.16
C ILE A 139 13.67 -18.90 22.40
N SER A 140 13.07 -17.73 22.21
CA SER A 140 12.70 -16.86 23.34
C SER A 140 11.77 -17.60 24.31
N GLU A 141 11.97 -17.39 25.60
CA GLU A 141 11.16 -18.04 26.64
C GLU A 141 9.67 -17.71 26.50
N ASN A 142 9.36 -16.45 26.22
CA ASN A 142 8.00 -15.92 26.22
C ASN A 142 7.37 -15.84 24.83
N ASP A 143 8.10 -16.18 23.76
CA ASP A 143 7.61 -16.08 22.40
C ASP A 143 8.24 -17.12 21.48
N ILE A 144 7.51 -18.20 21.23
CA ILE A 144 7.94 -19.30 20.33
C ILE A 144 8.25 -18.83 18.91
N TYR A 145 7.60 -17.75 18.44
CA TYR A 145 7.83 -17.18 17.12
C TYR A 145 9.09 -16.30 17.07
N HIS A 146 9.65 -15.93 18.21
CA HIS A 146 10.93 -15.24 18.29
C HIS A 146 12.05 -16.25 18.49
N ASN A 147 12.65 -16.72 17.39
CA ASN A 147 13.61 -17.81 17.36
C ASN A 147 14.82 -17.53 16.48
N PHE A 148 15.97 -18.12 16.85
CA PHE A 148 17.17 -18.18 16.04
C PHE A 148 17.25 -19.58 15.39
N ARG A 149 16.86 -19.66 14.10
CA ARG A 149 16.90 -20.91 13.34
C ARG A 149 18.31 -21.53 13.29
N LYS A 150 18.40 -22.85 13.33
CA LYS A 150 19.68 -23.57 13.14
C LYS A 150 20.11 -23.51 11.66
N TYR A 151 21.35 -23.05 11.43
CA TYR A 151 22.04 -23.01 10.14
C TYR A 151 23.30 -23.86 10.18
N ASN A 152 23.99 -23.99 9.03
CA ASN A 152 25.36 -24.50 9.03
C ASN A 152 26.26 -23.51 9.80
N PRO A 153 27.01 -23.95 10.81
CA PRO A 153 27.85 -23.06 11.61
C PRO A 153 28.83 -22.17 10.82
N LYS A 154 29.30 -22.65 9.65
CA LYS A 154 30.13 -21.85 8.75
C LYS A 154 29.46 -20.56 8.27
N MET A 155 28.13 -20.55 8.15
CA MET A 155 27.39 -19.35 7.69
C MET A 155 27.43 -18.23 8.73
N GLU A 156 27.49 -18.55 10.01
CA GLU A 156 27.63 -17.55 11.08
C GLU A 156 28.96 -16.84 10.97
N ALA A 157 30.06 -17.56 10.71
CA ALA A 157 31.36 -16.99 10.51
C ALA A 157 31.44 -16.01 9.31
N TRP A 158 30.62 -16.25 8.27
CA TRP A 158 30.58 -15.36 7.10
C TRP A 158 29.96 -14.00 7.39
N ILE A 159 29.04 -13.91 8.37
CA ILE A 159 28.31 -12.68 8.67
C ILE A 159 28.72 -12.02 9.99
N SER A 160 29.58 -12.65 10.80
CA SER A 160 29.87 -12.18 12.16
C SER A 160 30.49 -10.78 12.20
N ASP A 161 31.35 -10.45 11.23
CA ASP A 161 32.16 -9.22 11.26
C ASP A 161 31.67 -8.15 10.27
N ILE A 162 30.64 -8.45 9.46
CA ILE A 162 30.09 -7.46 8.53
C ILE A 162 29.28 -6.40 9.27
N LYS A 163 29.43 -5.15 8.85
CA LYS A 163 28.70 -4.00 9.38
C LYS A 163 27.33 -3.87 8.68
N GLU A 164 26.49 -3.00 9.22
CA GLU A 164 25.23 -2.64 8.58
C GLU A 164 25.44 -2.23 7.11
N GLY A 165 24.65 -2.79 6.22
CA GLY A 165 24.73 -2.58 4.78
C GLY A 165 25.80 -3.38 4.05
N GLN A 166 26.71 -4.03 4.75
CA GLN A 166 27.71 -4.90 4.13
C GLN A 166 27.15 -6.31 3.90
N SER A 167 27.65 -6.95 2.87
CA SER A 167 27.43 -8.34 2.53
C SER A 167 28.62 -9.19 2.99
N ALA A 168 28.38 -10.49 3.26
CA ALA A 168 29.46 -11.43 3.51
C ALA A 168 30.46 -11.56 2.33
N PHE A 169 30.09 -11.11 1.13
CA PHE A 169 31.00 -11.05 -0.01
C PHE A 169 32.01 -9.88 0.07
N ASP A 170 31.79 -8.92 0.96
CA ASP A 170 32.64 -7.77 1.20
C ASP A 170 33.78 -8.10 2.22
N ASN A 171 33.79 -9.34 2.77
CA ASN A 171 34.84 -9.77 3.69
C ASN A 171 36.21 -9.78 3.02
N THR A 172 37.19 -9.28 3.74
CA THR A 172 38.61 -9.31 3.30
C THR A 172 39.27 -10.66 3.59
N ASP A 173 38.80 -11.41 4.60
CA ASP A 173 39.25 -12.77 4.88
C ASP A 173 38.55 -13.75 3.92
N ILE A 174 39.31 -14.40 3.08
CA ILE A 174 38.87 -15.35 2.06
C ILE A 174 38.09 -16.52 2.65
N ASN A 175 38.35 -16.92 3.90
CA ASN A 175 37.64 -18.00 4.58
C ASN A 175 36.23 -17.60 5.03
N ARG A 176 35.98 -16.28 5.07
CA ARG A 176 34.68 -15.69 5.45
C ARG A 176 33.85 -15.26 4.25
N ILE A 177 34.33 -15.47 3.04
CA ILE A 177 33.54 -15.28 1.83
C ILE A 177 32.65 -16.52 1.63
N PRO A 178 31.37 -16.35 1.32
CA PRO A 178 30.45 -17.49 1.11
C PRO A 178 30.95 -18.47 0.04
N HIS A 179 31.14 -19.72 0.42
CA HIS A 179 31.68 -20.76 -0.44
C HIS A 179 31.07 -22.14 -0.13
N THR A 180 31.27 -23.07 -1.06
CA THR A 180 30.99 -24.50 -0.90
C THR A 180 32.29 -25.29 -1.15
N VAL A 181 32.43 -26.44 -0.48
CA VAL A 181 33.54 -27.37 -0.76
C VAL A 181 32.99 -28.51 -1.61
N LYS A 182 33.53 -28.68 -2.82
CA LYS A 182 33.18 -29.79 -3.72
C LYS A 182 34.43 -30.60 -4.01
N ASN A 183 34.43 -31.88 -3.66
CA ASN A 183 35.57 -32.77 -3.85
C ASN A 183 36.91 -32.22 -3.30
N GLY A 184 36.86 -31.58 -2.12
CA GLY A 184 38.02 -30.96 -1.49
C GLY A 184 38.44 -29.60 -2.04
N VAL A 185 37.77 -29.10 -3.09
CA VAL A 185 38.05 -27.78 -3.69
C VAL A 185 37.06 -26.75 -3.21
N VAL A 186 37.54 -25.60 -2.80
CA VAL A 186 36.72 -24.44 -2.41
C VAL A 186 36.17 -23.77 -3.67
N VAL A 187 34.82 -23.67 -3.76
CA VAL A 187 34.11 -22.97 -4.84
C VAL A 187 33.34 -21.81 -4.24
N TYR A 188 33.74 -20.59 -4.55
CA TYR A 188 33.05 -19.39 -4.06
C TYR A 188 31.67 -19.23 -4.70
N ASN A 189 30.70 -18.83 -3.88
CA ASN A 189 29.36 -18.55 -4.33
C ASN A 189 29.33 -17.25 -5.15
N ALA A 190 28.49 -17.20 -6.18
CA ALA A 190 28.32 -15.97 -6.98
C ALA A 190 27.33 -15.01 -6.31
N GLN A 191 27.73 -13.76 -6.16
CA GLN A 191 26.85 -12.66 -5.77
C GLN A 191 26.14 -12.14 -7.02
N LYS A 192 24.93 -12.65 -7.29
CA LYS A 192 24.22 -12.28 -8.52
C LYS A 192 23.49 -10.94 -8.44
N ASN A 193 23.00 -10.53 -7.26
CA ASN A 193 22.09 -9.38 -7.10
C ASN A 193 22.56 -8.36 -6.06
N GLY A 194 23.75 -8.51 -5.46
CA GLY A 194 24.30 -7.55 -4.47
C GLY A 194 23.66 -7.57 -3.07
N ASP A 195 22.65 -8.38 -2.83
CA ASP A 195 21.79 -8.34 -1.64
C ASP A 195 21.82 -9.61 -0.77
N LYS A 196 22.63 -10.61 -1.16
CA LYS A 196 22.78 -11.87 -0.41
C LYS A 196 23.67 -11.67 0.79
N TYR A 197 23.34 -12.34 1.91
CA TYR A 197 24.08 -12.27 3.18
C TYR A 197 24.30 -10.82 3.66
N THR A 198 23.39 -9.89 3.32
CA THR A 198 23.53 -8.47 3.63
C THR A 198 22.91 -8.16 4.98
N ARG A 199 23.72 -7.60 5.89
CA ARG A 199 23.28 -7.11 7.19
C ARG A 199 22.45 -5.85 7.03
N GLN A 200 21.25 -5.84 7.62
CA GLN A 200 20.32 -4.73 7.49
C GLN A 200 20.72 -3.54 8.37
N TYR A 201 20.06 -2.40 8.12
CA TYR A 201 20.27 -1.17 8.88
C TYR A 201 19.19 -1.02 9.95
N TRP A 202 19.58 -0.61 11.16
CA TRP A 202 18.61 -0.27 12.20
C TRP A 202 17.74 0.93 11.84
N ASP A 203 18.36 1.97 11.29
CA ASP A 203 17.72 3.27 11.09
C ASP A 203 17.20 3.46 9.64
N LYS A 204 16.90 2.36 8.96
CA LYS A 204 16.17 2.32 7.69
C LYS A 204 14.92 1.45 7.80
N VAL A 205 14.00 1.65 6.86
CA VAL A 205 12.82 0.79 6.68
C VAL A 205 13.27 -0.63 6.36
N ALA A 206 12.58 -1.63 6.92
CA ALA A 206 12.86 -3.03 6.63
C ALA A 206 12.75 -3.34 5.11
N PRO A 207 13.52 -4.29 4.60
CA PRO A 207 13.44 -4.72 3.21
C PRO A 207 12.12 -5.43 2.92
N CYS A 208 11.87 -5.70 1.62
CA CYS A 208 10.74 -6.52 1.20
C CYS A 208 10.83 -7.94 1.78
N ILE A 209 9.79 -8.39 2.43
CA ILE A 209 9.71 -9.76 2.94
C ILE A 209 9.33 -10.69 1.78
N HIS A 210 10.19 -11.66 1.53
CA HIS A 210 10.03 -12.70 0.51
C HIS A 210 9.55 -14.02 1.13
N THR A 211 9.08 -14.96 0.30
CA THR A 211 8.65 -16.29 0.75
C THR A 211 9.78 -17.13 1.36
N ARG A 212 11.03 -16.86 0.95
CA ARG A 212 12.23 -17.53 1.47
C ARG A 212 13.03 -16.59 2.40
N ASN A 213 12.33 -15.96 3.36
CA ASN A 213 12.94 -15.12 4.40
C ASN A 213 13.65 -15.93 5.51
N ASP A 214 13.67 -17.25 5.38
CA ASP A 214 14.39 -18.21 6.24
C ASP A 214 15.86 -18.41 5.83
N ILE A 215 16.25 -18.02 4.63
CA ILE A 215 17.56 -18.30 4.06
C ILE A 215 18.48 -17.08 4.19
N MET A 216 19.63 -17.28 4.84
CA MET A 216 20.67 -16.25 5.00
C MET A 216 21.25 -15.77 3.65
N ALA A 217 21.29 -16.66 2.66
CA ALA A 217 21.68 -16.34 1.29
C ALA A 217 20.56 -15.67 0.46
N SER A 218 19.38 -15.46 1.04
CA SER A 218 18.30 -14.74 0.38
C SER A 218 18.51 -13.22 0.51
N GLN A 219 17.66 -12.46 -0.18
CA GLN A 219 17.76 -11.01 -0.27
C GLN A 219 17.55 -10.35 1.09
N ASN A 220 18.53 -9.59 1.56
CA ASN A 220 18.41 -8.66 2.68
C ASN A 220 17.80 -9.29 3.96
N THR A 221 18.26 -10.45 4.39
CA THR A 221 17.64 -11.20 5.49
C THR A 221 18.42 -11.16 6.79
N VAL A 222 19.68 -10.68 6.81
CA VAL A 222 20.52 -10.71 8.02
C VAL A 222 20.14 -9.59 8.98
N HIS A 223 19.89 -9.97 10.24
CA HIS A 223 19.53 -9.05 11.31
C HIS A 223 20.63 -7.97 11.53
N PRO A 224 20.29 -6.73 11.91
CA PRO A 224 21.25 -5.63 12.04
C PRO A 224 22.43 -5.91 12.99
N VAL A 225 22.24 -6.67 14.04
CA VAL A 225 23.26 -6.97 15.07
C VAL A 225 23.49 -8.47 15.22
N ASP A 226 22.43 -9.27 15.39
CA ASP A 226 22.55 -10.70 15.63
C ASP A 226 22.99 -11.44 14.36
N ASN A 227 23.79 -12.51 14.52
CA ASN A 227 24.33 -13.29 13.40
C ASN A 227 23.31 -14.32 12.89
N ARG A 228 22.13 -13.86 12.50
CA ARG A 228 20.98 -14.67 12.09
C ARG A 228 20.10 -13.96 11.07
N VAL A 229 19.19 -14.68 10.46
CA VAL A 229 18.06 -14.06 9.77
C VAL A 229 17.02 -13.57 10.77
N PHE A 230 16.09 -12.75 10.30
CA PHE A 230 14.97 -12.30 11.12
C PHE A 230 14.14 -13.49 11.63
N SER A 231 13.70 -13.43 12.88
CA SER A 231 12.77 -14.39 13.47
C SER A 231 11.38 -14.29 12.84
N ILE A 232 10.52 -15.27 13.06
CA ILE A 232 9.12 -15.19 12.62
C ILE A 232 8.44 -13.96 13.23
N ARG A 233 8.64 -13.69 14.53
CA ARG A 233 8.06 -12.53 15.22
C ARG A 233 8.48 -11.21 14.58
N GLU A 234 9.75 -11.05 14.28
CA GLU A 234 10.27 -9.85 13.62
C GLU A 234 9.63 -9.67 12.23
N VAL A 235 9.53 -10.74 11.45
CA VAL A 235 8.88 -10.71 10.14
C VAL A 235 7.37 -10.38 10.26
N MET A 236 6.67 -10.91 11.27
CA MET A 236 5.28 -10.53 11.55
C MET A 236 5.13 -9.03 11.78
N LEU A 237 5.98 -8.44 12.61
CA LEU A 237 5.96 -7.00 12.91
C LEU A 237 6.26 -6.17 11.66
N MET A 238 7.24 -6.57 10.84
CA MET A 238 7.56 -5.93 9.56
C MET A 238 6.41 -6.00 8.54
N MET A 239 5.54 -6.99 8.66
CA MET A 239 4.33 -7.17 7.84
C MET A 239 3.08 -6.60 8.51
N SER A 240 3.24 -5.87 9.62
CA SER A 240 2.15 -5.32 10.43
C SER A 240 1.11 -6.35 10.89
N VAL A 241 1.49 -7.62 10.99
CA VAL A 241 0.66 -8.68 11.58
C VAL A 241 0.60 -8.46 13.10
N PRO A 242 -0.59 -8.43 13.72
CA PRO A 242 -0.72 -8.25 15.16
C PRO A 242 0.07 -9.28 15.97
N GLU A 243 0.68 -8.88 17.06
CA GLU A 243 1.40 -9.81 17.95
C GLU A 243 0.50 -10.91 18.53
N SER A 244 -0.78 -10.59 18.70
CA SER A 244 -1.81 -11.55 19.14
C SER A 244 -2.21 -12.57 18.07
N PHE A 245 -1.72 -12.43 16.83
CA PHE A 245 -2.05 -13.39 15.78
C PHE A 245 -1.37 -14.73 16.02
N ASN A 246 -2.16 -15.79 16.06
CA ASN A 246 -1.68 -17.15 16.25
C ASN A 246 -1.71 -17.94 14.94
N TRP A 247 -0.64 -18.70 14.70
CA TRP A 247 -0.45 -19.49 13.47
C TRP A 247 -0.94 -20.95 13.59
N SER A 248 -1.53 -21.32 14.74
CA SER A 248 -2.03 -22.66 14.98
C SER A 248 -3.31 -22.64 15.80
N ASP A 249 -4.00 -23.77 15.85
CA ASP A 249 -5.18 -23.96 16.70
C ASP A 249 -4.82 -24.07 18.20
N ILE A 250 -3.52 -24.22 18.52
CA ILE A 250 -3.04 -24.25 19.90
C ILE A 250 -2.94 -22.80 20.40
N PRO A 251 -3.58 -22.44 21.53
CA PRO A 251 -3.45 -21.10 22.10
C PRO A 251 -1.99 -20.69 22.32
N PHE A 252 -1.68 -19.41 22.09
CA PHE A 252 -0.31 -18.88 22.15
C PHE A 252 0.37 -19.14 23.51
N GLU A 253 -0.36 -19.00 24.61
CA GLU A 253 0.12 -19.26 25.96
C GLU A 253 0.52 -20.73 26.14
N LYS A 254 -0.24 -21.67 25.57
CA LYS A 254 0.08 -23.09 25.59
C LYS A 254 1.30 -23.43 24.72
N LEU A 255 1.44 -22.78 23.56
CA LEU A 255 2.64 -22.91 22.73
C LEU A 255 3.90 -22.45 23.47
N ASN A 256 3.81 -21.35 24.20
CA ASN A 256 4.94 -20.84 24.98
C ASN A 256 5.27 -21.68 26.21
N ALA A 257 4.28 -22.39 26.77
CA ALA A 257 4.48 -23.31 27.88
C ALA A 257 5.08 -24.68 27.51
N LEU A 258 5.22 -24.96 26.21
CA LEU A 258 5.86 -26.19 25.72
C LEU A 258 7.31 -26.29 26.17
N THR A 259 7.79 -27.50 26.37
CA THR A 259 9.22 -27.77 26.63
C THR A 259 10.08 -27.35 25.45
N PRO A 260 11.38 -27.09 25.63
CA PRO A 260 12.27 -26.74 24.52
C PRO A 260 12.26 -27.72 23.35
N LYS A 261 12.17 -29.02 23.64
CA LYS A 261 12.08 -30.06 22.59
C LYS A 261 10.77 -30.02 21.81
N GLU A 262 9.66 -29.75 22.48
CA GLU A 262 8.35 -29.62 21.85
C GLU A 262 8.28 -28.34 21.01
N LYS A 263 8.83 -27.22 21.50
CA LYS A 263 8.96 -25.97 20.73
C LYS A 263 9.78 -26.20 19.44
N GLU A 264 10.92 -26.91 19.53
CA GLU A 264 11.72 -27.28 18.36
C GLU A 264 10.93 -28.16 17.38
N ALA A 265 10.18 -29.14 17.87
CA ALA A 265 9.39 -30.04 17.03
C ALA A 265 8.27 -29.26 16.30
N PHE A 266 7.59 -28.34 16.99
CA PHE A 266 6.58 -27.46 16.42
C PHE A 266 7.17 -26.59 15.31
N LEU A 267 8.26 -25.87 15.60
CA LEU A 267 8.92 -25.00 14.62
C LEU A 267 9.45 -25.79 13.41
N LYS A 268 10.01 -26.97 13.63
CA LYS A 268 10.47 -27.84 12.53
C LYS A 268 9.34 -28.17 11.54
N LYS A 269 8.11 -28.31 12.05
CA LYS A 269 6.93 -28.61 11.24
C LYS A 269 6.34 -27.38 10.57
N GLU A 270 6.19 -26.27 11.31
CA GLU A 270 5.35 -25.15 10.90
C GLU A 270 6.13 -23.92 10.39
N GLU A 271 7.42 -23.77 10.75
CA GLU A 271 8.20 -22.57 10.45
C GLU A 271 8.18 -22.19 8.97
N MET A 272 8.37 -23.16 8.09
CA MET A 272 8.43 -22.91 6.65
C MET A 272 7.10 -22.42 6.08
N ASN A 273 5.99 -23.03 6.52
CA ASN A 273 4.64 -22.62 6.11
C ASN A 273 4.34 -21.20 6.59
N ILE A 274 4.67 -20.89 7.84
CA ILE A 274 4.47 -19.55 8.43
C ILE A 274 5.27 -18.50 7.66
N ARG A 275 6.55 -18.74 7.41
CA ARG A 275 7.44 -17.82 6.69
C ARG A 275 7.02 -17.60 5.25
N GLN A 276 6.61 -18.67 4.55
CA GLN A 276 6.08 -18.58 3.20
C GLN A 276 4.80 -17.75 3.18
N THR A 277 3.85 -18.05 4.06
CA THR A 277 2.59 -17.30 4.20
C THR A 277 2.84 -15.82 4.47
N LEU A 278 3.79 -15.47 5.37
CA LEU A 278 4.19 -14.09 5.62
C LEU A 278 4.75 -13.40 4.37
N GLY A 279 5.55 -14.09 3.57
CA GLY A 279 6.10 -13.57 2.32
C GLY A 279 5.04 -13.34 1.24
N GLU A 280 3.99 -14.17 1.22
CA GLU A 280 2.85 -14.06 0.28
C GLU A 280 1.79 -13.05 0.77
N ALA A 281 1.72 -12.82 2.08
CA ALA A 281 0.69 -11.98 2.69
C ALA A 281 0.74 -10.53 2.22
N VAL A 282 -0.41 -9.88 2.32
CA VAL A 282 -0.54 -8.42 2.19
C VAL A 282 -0.45 -7.80 3.59
N PRO A 283 0.38 -6.76 3.79
CA PRO A 283 0.48 -6.09 5.08
C PRO A 283 -0.88 -5.63 5.60
N THR A 284 -1.21 -6.03 6.83
CA THR A 284 -2.55 -5.83 7.39
C THR A 284 -2.93 -4.36 7.54
N ILE A 285 -1.95 -3.48 7.80
CA ILE A 285 -2.19 -2.05 7.99
C ILE A 285 -2.82 -1.37 6.77
N ILE A 286 -2.47 -1.80 5.56
CA ILE A 286 -2.97 -1.22 4.31
C ILE A 286 -4.48 -1.50 4.20
N PHE A 287 -4.86 -2.78 4.33
CA PHE A 287 -6.28 -3.16 4.23
C PHE A 287 -7.10 -2.66 5.42
N ARG A 288 -6.50 -2.53 6.60
CA ARG A 288 -7.15 -1.90 7.78
C ARG A 288 -7.50 -0.43 7.48
N GLN A 289 -6.60 0.33 6.87
CA GLN A 289 -6.89 1.72 6.47
C GLN A 289 -8.03 1.77 5.44
N ILE A 290 -7.97 0.95 4.40
CA ILE A 290 -9.00 0.88 3.35
C ILE A 290 -10.35 0.47 3.97
N ALA A 291 -10.39 -0.58 4.77
CA ALA A 291 -11.60 -1.07 5.42
C ALA A 291 -12.23 -0.02 6.35
N ASN A 292 -11.41 0.68 7.15
CA ASN A 292 -11.89 1.76 8.01
C ASN A 292 -12.48 2.93 7.20
N LYS A 293 -11.87 3.26 6.07
CA LYS A 293 -12.40 4.30 5.17
C LYS A 293 -13.72 3.86 4.53
N ILE A 294 -13.79 2.62 4.02
CA ILE A 294 -15.02 2.04 3.48
C ILE A 294 -16.13 2.06 4.55
N ARG A 295 -15.82 1.62 5.78
CA ARG A 295 -16.77 1.67 6.90
C ARG A 295 -17.27 3.10 7.16
N ARG A 296 -16.37 4.07 7.22
CA ARG A 296 -16.75 5.48 7.42
C ARG A 296 -17.65 6.00 6.33
N VAL A 297 -17.38 5.63 5.08
CA VAL A 297 -18.14 6.03 3.91
C VAL A 297 -19.53 5.39 3.93
N LEU A 298 -19.63 4.11 4.30
CA LEU A 298 -20.90 3.38 4.34
C LEU A 298 -21.77 3.72 5.57
N CYS A 299 -21.13 4.05 6.71
CA CYS A 299 -21.84 4.32 7.96
C CYS A 299 -22.24 5.78 8.17
N LYS A 300 -21.68 6.73 7.40
CA LYS A 300 -22.16 8.11 7.41
C LYS A 300 -23.22 8.25 6.31
N PRO A 301 -24.44 8.71 6.63
CA PRO A 301 -25.37 9.11 5.60
C PRO A 301 -24.70 10.19 4.74
N THR A 302 -24.72 10.01 3.43
CA THR A 302 -24.32 11.05 2.48
C THR A 302 -25.22 12.25 2.71
N LEU A 303 -24.62 13.43 2.89
CA LEU A 303 -25.38 14.67 3.07
C LEU A 303 -26.32 14.84 1.86
N THR A 304 -27.63 14.71 2.10
CA THR A 304 -28.61 14.93 1.02
C THR A 304 -28.66 16.42 0.68
N GLU A 305 -29.20 16.75 -0.48
CA GLU A 305 -29.43 18.16 -0.84
C GLU A 305 -30.37 18.85 0.14
N GLN A 306 -31.39 18.12 0.61
CA GLN A 306 -32.34 18.61 1.60
C GLN A 306 -31.68 18.86 2.97
N ASP A 307 -30.77 17.96 3.40
CA ASP A 307 -29.97 18.20 4.62
C ASP A 307 -29.09 19.42 4.49
N ALA A 308 -28.42 19.60 3.34
CA ALA A 308 -27.59 20.77 3.07
C ALA A 308 -28.42 22.06 3.10
N LYS A 309 -29.58 22.10 2.44
CA LYS A 309 -30.50 23.24 2.49
C LYS A 309 -30.94 23.54 3.93
N GLY A 310 -31.28 22.54 4.72
CA GLY A 310 -31.62 22.72 6.13
C GLY A 310 -30.45 23.28 6.98
N ILE A 311 -29.20 22.90 6.68
CA ILE A 311 -28.03 23.48 7.32
C ILE A 311 -27.84 24.93 6.92
N ILE A 312 -27.98 25.24 5.63
CA ILE A 312 -27.85 26.59 5.07
C ILE A 312 -28.83 27.54 5.75
N GLU A 313 -30.09 27.14 5.83
CA GLU A 313 -31.14 27.94 6.49
C GLU A 313 -30.86 28.16 7.98
N ARG A 314 -30.63 27.06 8.73
CA ARG A 314 -30.40 27.15 10.19
C ARG A 314 -29.16 27.99 10.55
N ARG A 315 -28.12 27.91 9.71
CA ARG A 315 -26.85 28.61 9.96
C ARG A 315 -26.72 29.94 9.19
N LYS A 316 -27.73 30.32 8.42
CA LYS A 316 -27.76 31.52 7.57
C LYS A 316 -26.55 31.62 6.64
N LEU A 317 -26.22 30.50 5.98
CA LEU A 317 -25.00 30.40 5.17
C LEU A 317 -25.14 31.02 3.76
N THR A 318 -26.28 31.59 3.40
CA THR A 318 -26.41 32.47 2.22
C THR A 318 -25.61 33.75 2.36
N ASP A 319 -25.30 34.13 3.58
CA ASP A 319 -24.33 35.17 3.88
C ASP A 319 -22.90 34.62 3.75
N ILE A 320 -22.06 35.30 2.97
CA ILE A 320 -20.73 34.78 2.63
C ILE A 320 -19.80 34.69 3.86
N ASP A 321 -19.88 35.63 4.79
CA ASP A 321 -19.02 35.65 5.97
C ASP A 321 -19.39 34.49 6.91
N ASN A 322 -20.69 34.23 7.07
CA ASN A 322 -21.16 33.07 7.83
C ASN A 322 -20.73 31.75 7.17
N LEU A 323 -20.79 31.64 5.84
CA LEU A 323 -20.39 30.51 5.10
C LEU A 323 -18.88 30.24 5.27
N LEU A 324 -18.04 31.25 5.05
CA LEU A 324 -16.60 31.12 5.20
C LEU A 324 -16.20 30.73 6.64
N ARG A 325 -16.84 31.36 7.65
CA ARG A 325 -16.64 30.96 9.04
C ARG A 325 -17.05 29.51 9.30
N PHE A 326 -18.21 29.09 8.78
CA PHE A 326 -18.69 27.73 8.91
C PHE A 326 -17.71 26.73 8.31
N ILE A 327 -17.20 26.96 7.10
CA ILE A 327 -16.22 26.09 6.44
C ILE A 327 -14.94 25.98 7.30
N ARG A 328 -14.37 27.12 7.71
CA ARG A 328 -13.10 27.15 8.46
C ARG A 328 -13.19 26.44 9.81
N THR A 329 -14.28 26.64 10.54
CA THR A 329 -14.44 26.12 11.90
C THR A 329 -14.97 24.69 11.96
N ASN A 330 -15.53 24.18 10.86
CA ASN A 330 -16.17 22.88 10.85
C ASN A 330 -15.22 21.76 10.45
N ASN A 331 -14.94 20.83 11.37
CA ASN A 331 -14.13 19.63 11.15
C ASN A 331 -14.95 18.34 11.05
N SER A 332 -16.29 18.43 11.16
CA SER A 332 -17.17 17.26 11.15
C SER A 332 -17.55 16.82 9.74
N TYR A 333 -17.56 17.74 8.78
CA TYR A 333 -17.87 17.48 7.38
C TYR A 333 -16.60 17.25 6.55
N LYS A 334 -16.71 16.41 5.53
CA LYS A 334 -15.65 16.19 4.54
C LYS A 334 -15.64 17.32 3.52
N PHE A 335 -14.55 17.43 2.75
CA PHE A 335 -14.44 18.38 1.64
C PHE A 335 -15.67 18.35 0.72
N ALA A 336 -16.08 17.16 0.24
CA ALA A 336 -17.22 17.01 -0.66
C ALA A 336 -18.56 17.46 -0.05
N GLU A 337 -18.75 17.30 1.26
CA GLU A 337 -19.94 17.75 1.98
C GLU A 337 -19.93 19.27 2.16
N LEU A 338 -18.76 19.84 2.52
CA LEU A 338 -18.58 21.28 2.64
C LEU A 338 -18.71 21.97 1.27
N SER A 339 -18.12 21.39 0.23
CA SER A 339 -18.26 21.85 -1.15
C SER A 339 -19.74 21.89 -1.57
N LYS A 340 -20.49 20.80 -1.32
CA LYS A 340 -21.94 20.74 -1.63
C LYS A 340 -22.74 21.80 -0.88
N ILE A 341 -22.47 22.03 0.42
CA ILE A 341 -23.09 23.10 1.19
C ILE A 341 -22.77 24.46 0.57
N ALA A 342 -21.49 24.69 0.25
CA ALA A 342 -21.03 25.93 -0.33
C ALA A 342 -21.64 26.23 -1.70
N GLU A 343 -21.72 25.23 -2.58
CA GLU A 343 -22.37 25.32 -3.89
C GLU A 343 -23.84 25.75 -3.78
N LEU A 344 -24.57 25.15 -2.82
CA LEU A 344 -25.98 25.46 -2.61
C LEU A 344 -26.21 26.77 -1.88
N ALA A 345 -25.25 27.20 -1.07
CA ALA A 345 -25.30 28.46 -0.31
C ALA A 345 -24.88 29.69 -1.12
N ASN A 346 -24.06 29.51 -2.16
CA ASN A 346 -23.55 30.61 -2.95
C ASN A 346 -24.67 31.36 -3.71
N ALA A 347 -25.04 32.51 -3.22
CA ALA A 347 -26.13 33.35 -3.78
C ALA A 347 -25.88 33.79 -5.22
N GLN A 348 -24.62 33.85 -5.69
CA GLN A 348 -24.26 34.23 -7.06
C GLN A 348 -24.43 33.13 -8.08
N ARG A 349 -24.72 31.90 -7.65
CA ARG A 349 -24.84 30.73 -8.51
C ARG A 349 -25.83 30.92 -9.67
N GLU A 350 -27.00 31.45 -9.38
CA GLU A 350 -28.05 31.68 -10.40
C GLU A 350 -27.68 32.80 -11.34
N ASN A 351 -27.10 33.88 -10.81
CA ASN A 351 -26.67 35.04 -11.59
C ASN A 351 -25.56 34.70 -12.59
N ASN A 352 -24.66 33.79 -12.21
CA ASN A 352 -23.51 33.39 -13.05
C ASN A 352 -23.80 32.13 -13.85
N ALA A 353 -25.05 31.60 -13.83
CA ALA A 353 -25.39 30.30 -14.45
C ALA A 353 -24.40 29.18 -14.10
N ALA A 354 -23.91 29.19 -12.85
CA ALA A 354 -22.86 28.29 -12.42
C ALA A 354 -23.40 26.87 -12.16
N TYR A 355 -22.85 25.90 -12.87
CA TYR A 355 -23.13 24.48 -12.71
C TYR A 355 -21.89 23.77 -12.20
N TYR A 356 -21.92 23.30 -10.97
CA TYR A 356 -20.78 22.63 -10.36
C TYR A 356 -20.71 21.17 -10.76
N THR A 357 -19.50 20.73 -11.15
CA THR A 357 -19.24 19.35 -11.55
C THR A 357 -19.17 18.43 -10.33
N ARG A 358 -19.93 17.35 -10.33
CA ARG A 358 -19.95 16.38 -9.23
C ARG A 358 -18.60 15.66 -9.09
N GLN A 359 -18.26 15.27 -7.87
CA GLN A 359 -16.98 14.60 -7.57
C GLN A 359 -16.74 13.31 -8.38
N ASP A 360 -17.80 12.50 -8.60
CA ASP A 360 -17.72 11.28 -9.43
C ASP A 360 -17.45 11.60 -10.91
N THR A 361 -17.99 12.70 -11.42
CA THR A 361 -17.72 13.21 -12.76
C THR A 361 -16.30 13.78 -12.87
N CYS A 362 -15.87 14.58 -11.87
CA CYS A 362 -14.49 15.07 -11.79
C CYS A 362 -13.49 13.91 -11.82
N PHE A 363 -13.74 12.86 -11.01
CA PHE A 363 -12.89 11.67 -11.03
C PHE A 363 -12.84 11.02 -12.43
N THR A 364 -13.98 10.88 -13.10
CA THR A 364 -14.04 10.28 -14.43
C THR A 364 -13.24 11.08 -15.46
N ILE A 365 -13.34 12.41 -15.43
CA ILE A 365 -12.58 13.32 -16.32
C ILE A 365 -11.09 13.20 -16.02
N ILE A 366 -10.68 13.40 -14.75
CA ILE A 366 -9.28 13.37 -14.33
C ILE A 366 -8.62 12.02 -14.61
N SER A 367 -9.37 10.92 -14.50
CA SER A 367 -8.83 9.58 -14.81
C SER A 367 -8.41 9.41 -16.27
N LYS A 368 -8.91 10.25 -17.18
CA LYS A 368 -8.55 10.24 -18.61
C LYS A 368 -7.36 11.13 -18.95
N LEU A 369 -6.94 12.01 -18.04
CA LEU A 369 -5.74 12.81 -18.24
C LEU A 369 -4.49 11.92 -18.30
N PRO A 370 -3.41 12.38 -18.98
CA PRO A 370 -2.16 11.62 -19.09
C PRO A 370 -1.58 11.23 -17.73
N GLU A 371 -0.88 10.11 -17.69
CA GLU A 371 -0.07 9.71 -16.54
C GLU A 371 1.20 10.58 -16.50
N ALA A 372 1.55 11.07 -15.31
CA ALA A 372 2.64 12.04 -15.15
C ALA A 372 4.00 11.41 -14.79
N LYS A 373 4.23 10.14 -15.11
CA LYS A 373 5.46 9.40 -14.73
C LYS A 373 6.75 9.98 -15.30
N GLU A 374 6.63 10.76 -16.36
CA GLU A 374 7.77 11.32 -17.11
C GLU A 374 8.03 12.81 -16.80
N TYR A 375 7.16 13.45 -16.02
CA TYR A 375 7.27 14.87 -15.72
C TYR A 375 8.04 15.10 -14.41
N THR A 376 8.97 16.03 -14.43
CA THR A 376 9.62 16.57 -13.21
C THR A 376 8.87 17.79 -12.68
N ILE A 377 8.26 18.56 -13.56
CA ILE A 377 7.40 19.71 -13.25
C ILE A 377 6.13 19.58 -14.08
N LEU A 378 4.99 19.84 -13.49
CA LEU A 378 3.68 19.81 -14.12
C LEU A 378 2.91 21.09 -13.76
N ASP A 379 2.60 21.88 -14.79
CA ASP A 379 1.76 23.06 -14.66
C ASP A 379 0.34 22.73 -15.15
N ILE A 380 -0.66 23.01 -14.33
CA ILE A 380 -2.08 22.73 -14.59
C ILE A 380 -2.86 24.03 -14.44
N LEU A 381 -3.66 24.37 -15.45
CA LEU A 381 -4.63 25.46 -15.39
C LEU A 381 -6.04 24.88 -15.23
N GLU A 382 -6.75 25.27 -14.17
CA GLU A 382 -8.20 25.04 -14.01
C GLU A 382 -8.93 26.37 -14.23
N PRO A 383 -9.48 26.60 -15.44
CA PRO A 383 -9.97 27.91 -15.83
C PRO A 383 -11.37 28.24 -15.30
N SER A 384 -12.03 27.33 -14.60
CA SER A 384 -13.40 27.49 -14.09
C SER A 384 -13.58 26.69 -12.80
N VAL A 385 -12.73 27.01 -11.81
CA VAL A 385 -12.51 26.16 -10.64
C VAL A 385 -13.73 26.01 -9.73
N GLY A 386 -14.66 26.96 -9.74
CA GLY A 386 -15.80 27.01 -8.83
C GLY A 386 -15.36 26.91 -7.37
N VAL A 387 -15.92 25.96 -6.65
CA VAL A 387 -15.52 25.68 -5.26
C VAL A 387 -14.41 24.60 -5.16
N GLY A 388 -13.75 24.23 -6.29
CA GLY A 388 -12.58 23.37 -6.33
C GLY A 388 -12.88 21.88 -6.40
N ASN A 389 -13.97 21.44 -6.98
CA ASN A 389 -14.36 20.01 -7.03
C ASN A 389 -13.36 19.12 -7.76
N PHE A 390 -12.58 19.64 -8.70
CA PHE A 390 -11.52 18.89 -9.38
C PHE A 390 -10.27 18.69 -8.52
N LEU A 391 -9.98 19.59 -7.59
CA LEU A 391 -8.71 19.65 -6.86
C LEU A 391 -8.38 18.35 -6.09
N PRO A 392 -9.27 17.74 -5.30
CA PRO A 392 -8.92 16.53 -4.55
C PRO A 392 -8.44 15.40 -5.45
N THR A 393 -9.04 15.24 -6.62
CA THR A 393 -8.69 14.19 -7.58
C THR A 393 -7.41 14.52 -8.35
N LEU A 394 -7.22 15.78 -8.75
CA LEU A 394 -5.97 16.26 -9.38
C LEU A 394 -4.78 16.07 -8.45
N ILE A 395 -4.89 16.55 -7.20
CA ILE A 395 -3.87 16.41 -6.17
C ILE A 395 -3.50 14.95 -5.96
N GLN A 396 -4.48 14.07 -5.88
CA GLN A 396 -4.20 12.64 -5.70
C GLN A 396 -3.57 12.00 -6.93
N LYS A 397 -4.01 12.35 -8.14
CA LYS A 397 -3.45 11.80 -9.37
C LYS A 397 -1.98 12.14 -9.52
N TYR A 398 -1.62 13.38 -9.24
CA TYR A 398 -0.29 13.91 -9.48
C TYR A 398 0.59 14.06 -8.23
N ALA A 399 0.18 13.46 -7.12
CA ALA A 399 0.89 13.53 -5.83
C ALA A 399 2.34 12.99 -5.87
N ASP A 400 2.70 12.21 -6.87
CA ASP A 400 4.02 11.59 -7.03
C ASP A 400 4.91 12.33 -8.05
N VAL A 401 4.42 13.42 -8.66
CA VAL A 401 5.23 14.32 -9.51
C VAL A 401 6.07 15.22 -8.61
N PRO A 402 7.37 15.43 -8.88
CA PRO A 402 8.24 16.20 -7.99
C PRO A 402 7.76 17.63 -7.72
N VAL A 403 7.23 18.33 -8.71
CA VAL A 403 6.66 19.66 -8.58
C VAL A 403 5.38 19.75 -9.40
N VAL A 404 4.28 20.19 -8.78
CA VAL A 404 3.00 20.43 -9.46
C VAL A 404 2.51 21.81 -9.10
N ASN A 405 2.31 22.67 -10.10
CA ASN A 405 1.69 23.98 -9.94
C ASN A 405 0.26 23.91 -10.49
N ILE A 406 -0.71 24.37 -9.71
CA ILE A 406 -2.13 24.38 -10.11
C ILE A 406 -2.64 25.80 -10.06
N ASP A 407 -2.72 26.43 -11.21
CA ASP A 407 -3.34 27.74 -11.37
C ASP A 407 -4.86 27.58 -11.45
N VAL A 408 -5.58 28.35 -10.64
CA VAL A 408 -7.03 28.28 -10.56
C VAL A 408 -7.65 29.63 -10.86
N VAL A 409 -8.64 29.66 -11.71
CA VAL A 409 -9.33 30.88 -12.13
C VAL A 409 -10.85 30.69 -12.00
N ASP A 410 -11.53 31.71 -11.58
CA ASP A 410 -12.99 31.80 -11.62
C ASP A 410 -13.45 33.23 -11.75
N ILE A 411 -14.59 33.45 -12.41
CA ILE A 411 -15.21 34.78 -12.53
C ILE A 411 -15.92 35.20 -11.25
N ASP A 412 -16.36 34.22 -10.46
CA ASP A 412 -17.09 34.48 -9.21
C ASP A 412 -16.13 34.63 -8.03
N LYS A 413 -16.02 35.85 -7.52
CA LYS A 413 -15.20 36.18 -6.34
C LYS A 413 -15.60 35.38 -5.09
N ASN A 414 -16.88 35.06 -4.93
CA ASN A 414 -17.35 34.24 -3.81
C ASN A 414 -16.85 32.84 -3.93
N SER A 415 -16.86 32.23 -5.14
CA SER A 415 -16.29 30.92 -5.39
C SER A 415 -14.81 30.85 -5.03
N ILE A 416 -14.03 31.87 -5.38
CA ILE A 416 -12.60 31.96 -5.00
C ILE A 416 -12.42 32.04 -3.47
N ALA A 417 -13.21 32.87 -2.78
CA ALA A 417 -13.14 32.99 -1.31
C ALA A 417 -13.53 31.66 -0.61
N ILE A 418 -14.55 30.96 -1.13
CA ILE A 418 -14.98 29.65 -0.67
C ILE A 418 -13.86 28.62 -0.90
N LEU A 419 -13.26 28.61 -2.09
CA LEU A 419 -12.16 27.74 -2.43
C LEU A 419 -10.99 27.89 -1.47
N GLN A 420 -10.55 29.13 -1.19
CA GLN A 420 -9.50 29.41 -0.22
C GLN A 420 -9.80 28.82 1.17
N ALA A 421 -11.06 28.91 1.63
CA ALA A 421 -11.47 28.31 2.89
C ALA A 421 -11.52 26.75 2.85
N LEU A 422 -11.81 26.18 1.68
CA LEU A 422 -11.87 24.73 1.48
C LEU A 422 -10.50 24.07 1.29
N VAL A 423 -9.52 24.79 0.72
CA VAL A 423 -8.15 24.29 0.50
C VAL A 423 -7.52 23.84 1.82
N ASP A 424 -7.78 24.56 2.92
CA ASP A 424 -7.31 24.16 4.26
C ASP A 424 -7.85 22.83 4.75
N LYS A 425 -8.91 22.30 4.10
CA LYS A 425 -9.51 20.98 4.41
C LYS A 425 -8.96 19.86 3.52
N ILE A 426 -8.12 20.19 2.54
CA ILE A 426 -7.42 19.23 1.69
C ILE A 426 -6.06 18.94 2.31
N ASN A 427 -5.69 17.67 2.41
CA ASN A 427 -4.33 17.29 2.78
C ASN A 427 -3.39 17.54 1.59
N MET A 428 -2.87 18.77 1.50
CA MET A 428 -2.02 19.21 0.40
C MET A 428 -0.61 18.59 0.54
N PRO A 429 -0.12 17.82 -0.43
CA PRO A 429 1.26 17.35 -0.47
C PRO A 429 2.23 18.53 -0.65
N GLN A 430 3.46 18.42 -0.09
CA GLN A 430 4.45 19.50 -0.13
C GLN A 430 4.93 19.88 -1.53
N ASN A 431 4.78 18.99 -2.49
CA ASN A 431 5.19 19.19 -3.89
C ASN A 431 4.09 19.80 -4.77
N ILE A 432 2.93 20.14 -4.22
CA ILE A 432 1.81 20.77 -4.94
C ILE A 432 1.62 22.19 -4.43
N HIS A 433 1.64 23.15 -5.36
CA HIS A 433 1.58 24.58 -5.14
C HIS A 433 0.39 25.21 -5.85
#